data_3abfcf780955f3f18fffbf2224ab5734
#
_entry.id   3abfcf780955f3f18fffbf2224ab5734
#
_cell.length_a   1.000
_cell.length_b   1.000
_cell.length_c   1.000
_cell.angle_alpha   90.00
_cell.angle_beta   90.00
_cell.angle_gamma   90.00
#
_symmetry.space_group_name_H-M   'P 1'
#
loop_
_entity.id
_entity.type
_entity.pdbx_description
1 polymer ?
#
loop_
_entity_poly.entity_id
_entity_poly.type
_entity_poly.pdbx_seq_one_letter_code
_entity_poly.pdbx_strand_id
1 'polypeptide(L)'
;MKFKNFEGVEYTVNYNKPHYRLRASGLCDNPDNKNPQIHVDPTLMTRRQLNVLIEEVFHAHLYDLSEKKARKFAANLGKLIYNRFIKK
;
A
#
# COMPACT_ATOMS: atom_id res chain seq x y z
N MET A 1 5.35 -11.49 1.83
CA MET A 1 5.93 -10.74 0.70
C MET A 1 6.72 -9.56 1.23
N LYS A 2 7.90 -9.30 0.68
CA LYS A 2 8.79 -8.24 1.17
C LYS A 2 9.30 -7.38 0.03
N PHE A 3 9.63 -6.12 0.36
CA PHE A 3 10.31 -5.23 -0.58
C PHE A 3 11.15 -4.23 0.20
N LYS A 4 12.04 -3.51 -0.49
CA LYS A 4 12.85 -2.46 0.12
C LYS A 4 12.45 -1.10 -0.44
N ASN A 5 12.37 -0.10 0.43
CA ASN A 5 12.11 1.27 -0.01
C ASN A 5 13.38 1.93 -0.57
N PHE A 6 13.30 3.20 -0.95
CA PHE A 6 14.45 3.94 -1.50
C PHE A 6 15.68 3.95 -0.58
N GLU A 7 15.44 3.91 0.73
CA GLU A 7 16.50 3.96 1.73
C GLU A 7 17.02 2.57 2.09
N GLY A 8 16.56 1.53 1.43
CA GLY A 8 16.96 0.16 1.72
C GLY A 8 16.27 -0.46 2.92
N VAL A 9 15.23 0.18 3.46
CA VAL A 9 14.47 -0.36 4.59
C VAL A 9 13.54 -1.45 4.09
N GLU A 10 13.64 -2.65 4.69
CA GLU A 10 12.80 -3.78 4.30
C GLU A 10 11.44 -3.70 4.96
N TYR A 11 10.38 -3.80 4.16
CA TYR A 11 8.99 -3.87 4.59
C TYR A 11 8.43 -5.26 4.35
N THR A 12 7.59 -5.72 5.26
CA THR A 12 6.78 -6.93 5.06
C THR A 12 5.37 -6.51 4.68
N VAL A 13 4.83 -7.11 3.62
CA VAL A 13 3.45 -6.84 3.18
C VAL A 13 2.57 -7.97 3.67
N ASN A 14 1.52 -7.62 4.39
CA ASN A 14 0.56 -8.56 4.97
C ASN A 14 -0.83 -8.30 4.42
N TYR A 15 -1.53 -9.37 4.06
CA TYR A 15 -2.93 -9.27 3.65
C TYR A 15 -3.80 -9.66 4.83
N ASN A 16 -3.98 -8.70 5.73
CA ASN A 16 -4.86 -8.84 6.89
C ASN A 16 -5.50 -7.48 7.16
N LYS A 17 -6.63 -7.49 7.85
CA LYS A 17 -7.29 -6.23 8.18
C LYS A 17 -6.40 -5.40 9.11
N PRO A 18 -6.17 -4.12 8.78
CA PRO A 18 -5.59 -3.20 9.74
C PRO A 18 -6.46 -3.15 10.99
N HIS A 19 -5.91 -2.65 12.07
CA HIS A 19 -6.62 -2.61 13.34
C HIS A 19 -8.03 -2.04 13.15
N TYR A 20 -9.06 -2.78 13.59
CA TYR A 20 -10.46 -2.45 13.33
C TYR A 20 -10.85 -1.02 13.77
N ARG A 21 -10.21 -0.49 14.80
CA ARG A 21 -10.48 0.86 15.30
C ARG A 21 -10.14 1.95 14.31
N LEU A 22 -9.25 1.67 13.38
CA LEU A 22 -8.79 2.65 12.40
C LEU A 22 -9.68 2.70 11.17
N ARG A 23 -10.52 1.70 10.98
CA ARG A 23 -11.41 1.58 9.80
C ARG A 23 -10.66 1.81 8.48
N ALA A 24 -9.39 1.50 8.45
CA ALA A 24 -8.57 1.74 7.28
C ALA A 24 -8.56 0.52 6.37
N SER A 25 -8.50 0.74 5.06
CA SER A 25 -8.33 -0.32 4.07
C SER A 25 -6.89 -0.79 4.00
N GLY A 26 -5.95 0.06 4.41
CA GLY A 26 -4.54 -0.26 4.44
C GLY A 26 -3.81 0.58 5.47
N LEU A 27 -2.61 0.16 5.79
CA LEU A 27 -1.73 0.84 6.74
C LEU A 27 -0.28 0.66 6.31
N CYS A 28 0.52 1.70 6.52
CA CYS A 28 1.97 1.65 6.31
C CYS A 28 2.67 2.19 7.54
N ASP A 29 3.51 1.37 8.15
CA ASP A 29 4.31 1.80 9.30
C ASP A 29 5.35 2.82 8.87
N ASN A 30 5.76 3.65 9.83
CA ASN A 30 6.89 4.56 9.64
C ASN A 30 8.15 3.73 9.34
N PRO A 31 8.96 4.11 8.33
CA PRO A 31 10.18 3.36 8.02
C PRO A 31 11.19 3.32 9.15
N ASP A 32 11.06 4.20 10.14
CA ASP A 32 11.93 4.19 11.33
C ASP A 32 11.56 3.09 12.33
N ASN A 33 10.42 2.44 12.17
CA ASN A 33 10.04 1.31 13.01
C ASN A 33 11.01 0.15 12.82
N LYS A 34 11.18 -0.66 13.85
CA LYS A 34 12.16 -1.76 13.82
C LYS A 34 11.88 -2.78 12.73
N ASN A 35 10.63 -3.16 12.55
CA ASN A 35 10.20 -4.10 11.51
C ASN A 35 8.96 -3.55 10.83
N PRO A 36 9.13 -2.56 9.94
CA PRO A 36 7.98 -1.89 9.37
C PRO A 36 7.14 -2.82 8.51
N GLN A 37 5.82 -2.68 8.63
CA GLN A 37 4.83 -3.53 7.99
C GLN A 37 3.89 -2.69 7.14
N ILE A 38 3.41 -3.29 6.06
CA ILE A 38 2.26 -2.80 5.33
C ILE A 38 1.13 -3.81 5.53
N HIS A 39 -0.08 -3.32 5.73
CA HIS A 39 -1.28 -4.14 5.84
C HIS A 39 -2.26 -3.72 4.77
N VAL A 40 -2.83 -4.69 4.06
CA VAL A 40 -3.87 -4.48 3.05
C VAL A 40 -5.05 -5.36 3.42
N ASP A 41 -6.25 -4.78 3.45
CA ASP A 41 -7.47 -5.51 3.76
C ASP A 41 -7.76 -6.53 2.66
N PRO A 42 -7.72 -7.84 2.96
CA PRO A 42 -7.91 -8.87 1.95
C PRO A 42 -9.37 -9.07 1.53
N THR A 43 -10.32 -8.42 2.22
CA THR A 43 -11.74 -8.53 1.89
C THR A 43 -12.16 -7.56 0.78
N LEU A 44 -11.29 -6.65 0.39
CA LEU A 44 -11.55 -5.72 -0.70
C LEU A 44 -11.53 -6.44 -2.05
N MET A 45 -12.27 -5.93 -3.03
CA MET A 45 -12.20 -6.44 -4.39
C MET A 45 -10.79 -6.23 -4.96
N THR A 46 -10.40 -7.07 -5.89
CA THR A 46 -9.04 -7.09 -6.48
C THR A 46 -8.57 -5.70 -6.91
N ARG A 47 -9.42 -4.96 -7.63
CA ARG A 47 -9.05 -3.61 -8.08
C ARG A 47 -8.76 -2.68 -6.91
N ARG A 48 -9.57 -2.76 -5.87
CA ARG A 48 -9.40 -1.93 -4.68
C ARG A 48 -8.16 -2.35 -3.90
N GLN A 49 -7.91 -3.65 -3.77
CA GLN A 49 -6.70 -4.14 -3.11
C GLN A 49 -5.45 -3.63 -3.81
N LEU A 50 -5.43 -3.65 -5.15
CA LEU A 50 -4.30 -3.14 -5.92
C LEU A 50 -4.05 -1.67 -5.63
N ASN A 51 -5.10 -0.86 -5.64
CA ASN A 51 -4.96 0.58 -5.35
C ASN A 51 -4.44 0.82 -3.94
N VAL A 52 -4.96 0.08 -2.96
CA VAL A 52 -4.53 0.22 -1.57
C VAL A 52 -3.07 -0.20 -1.41
N LEU A 53 -2.68 -1.30 -2.04
CA LEU A 53 -1.28 -1.75 -2.00
C LEU A 53 -0.34 -0.68 -2.57
N ILE A 54 -0.68 -0.11 -3.72
CA ILE A 54 0.15 0.94 -4.34
C ILE A 54 0.24 2.16 -3.42
N GLU A 55 -0.88 2.58 -2.82
CA GLU A 55 -0.91 3.72 -1.91
C GLU A 55 0.03 3.49 -0.72
N GLU A 56 -0.02 2.31 -0.11
CA GLU A 56 0.82 2.03 1.05
C GLU A 56 2.29 1.85 0.69
N VAL A 57 2.59 1.25 -0.46
CA VAL A 57 3.96 1.16 -0.96
C VAL A 57 4.51 2.57 -1.26
N PHE A 58 3.69 3.44 -1.82
CA PHE A 58 4.07 4.84 -2.04
C PHE A 58 4.46 5.50 -0.72
N HIS A 59 3.66 5.30 0.34
CA HIS A 59 3.99 5.83 1.66
C HIS A 59 5.26 5.22 2.24
N ALA A 60 5.57 3.96 1.95
CA ALA A 60 6.81 3.34 2.41
C ALA A 60 8.05 4.00 1.82
N HIS A 61 7.93 4.51 0.59
CA HIS A 61 9.02 5.21 -0.09
C HIS A 61 9.07 6.70 0.27
N LEU A 62 7.91 7.33 0.37
CA LEU A 62 7.76 8.77 0.53
C LEU A 62 6.79 9.06 1.69
N TYR A 63 7.21 8.66 2.87
CA TYR A 63 6.34 8.61 4.05
C TYR A 63 5.68 9.96 4.39
N ASP A 64 6.40 11.05 4.18
CA ASP A 64 5.92 12.38 4.54
C ASP A 64 5.01 13.04 3.49
N LEU A 65 4.80 12.39 2.33
CA LEU A 65 3.90 12.93 1.34
C LEU A 65 2.44 12.75 1.75
N SER A 66 1.59 13.67 1.28
CA SER A 66 0.19 13.70 1.69
C SER A 66 -0.60 12.47 1.21
N GLU A 67 -1.61 12.10 1.99
CA GLU A 67 -2.58 11.07 1.61
C GLU A 67 -3.22 11.35 0.25
N LYS A 68 -3.52 12.62 -0.03
CA LYS A 68 -4.15 13.00 -1.29
C LYS A 68 -3.27 12.67 -2.48
N LYS A 69 -1.96 12.97 -2.40
CA LYS A 69 -1.03 12.64 -3.47
C LYS A 69 -0.85 11.14 -3.64
N ALA A 70 -0.75 10.42 -2.53
CA ALA A 70 -0.63 8.96 -2.55
C ALA A 70 -1.84 8.31 -3.21
N ARG A 71 -3.06 8.78 -2.89
CA ARG A 71 -4.28 8.26 -3.48
C ARG A 71 -4.36 8.53 -4.97
N LYS A 72 -3.98 9.72 -5.41
CA LYS A 72 -3.95 10.05 -6.84
C LYS A 72 -2.96 9.18 -7.60
N PHE A 73 -1.78 9.02 -7.06
CA PHE A 73 -0.76 8.16 -7.64
C PHE A 73 -1.28 6.71 -7.76
N ALA A 74 -1.85 6.19 -6.67
CA ALA A 74 -2.35 4.83 -6.62
C ALA A 74 -3.51 4.61 -7.60
N ALA A 75 -4.42 5.57 -7.69
CA ALA A 75 -5.56 5.46 -8.62
C ALA A 75 -5.09 5.41 -10.06
N ASN A 76 -4.13 6.26 -10.44
CA ASN A 76 -3.63 6.32 -11.80
C ASN A 76 -2.78 5.09 -12.15
N LEU A 77 -1.85 4.74 -11.30
CA LEU A 77 -1.00 3.57 -11.54
C LEU A 77 -1.80 2.27 -11.45
N GLY A 78 -2.72 2.19 -10.49
CA GLY A 78 -3.57 1.02 -10.32
C GLY A 78 -4.45 0.76 -11.54
N LYS A 79 -5.01 1.82 -12.13
CA LYS A 79 -5.79 1.71 -13.36
C LYS A 79 -4.95 1.14 -14.50
N LEU A 80 -3.74 1.66 -14.66
CA LEU A 80 -2.84 1.23 -15.72
C LEU A 80 -2.48 -0.25 -15.56
N ILE A 81 -2.06 -0.64 -14.35
CA ILE A 81 -1.66 -2.02 -14.07
C ILE A 81 -2.84 -2.97 -14.22
N TYR A 82 -3.99 -2.60 -13.66
CA TYR A 82 -5.18 -3.44 -13.74
C TYR A 82 -5.58 -3.70 -15.19
N ASN A 83 -5.63 -2.65 -15.99
CA ASN A 83 -6.04 -2.78 -17.38
C ASN A 83 -5.06 -3.61 -18.21
N ARG A 84 -3.76 -3.52 -17.91
CA ARG A 84 -2.75 -4.22 -18.70
C ARG A 84 -2.58 -5.69 -18.29
N PHE A 85 -2.64 -5.96 -16.99
CA PHE A 85 -2.21 -7.26 -16.47
C PHE A 85 -3.32 -8.09 -15.85
N ILE A 86 -4.39 -7.50 -15.39
CA ILE A 86 -5.42 -8.19 -14.62
C ILE A 86 -6.73 -8.30 -15.39
N LYS A 87 -7.19 -7.21 -15.97
CA LYS A 87 -8.41 -7.19 -16.76
C LYS A 87 -8.19 -7.92 -18.08
N LYS A 88 -9.02 -8.91 -18.32
CA LYS A 88 -8.98 -9.70 -19.56
C LYS A 88 -10.16 -9.37 -20.45
#